data_7f14bf10a4808eb56e5c638639b7ace4
#
_entry.id   7f14bf10a4808eb56e5c638639b7ace4
#
_cell.length_a   1.000
_cell.length_b   1.000
_cell.length_c   1.000
_cell.angle_alpha   90.00
_cell.angle_beta   90.00
_cell.angle_gamma   90.00
#
_symmetry.space_group_name_H-M   'P 1'
#
loop_
_entity.id
_entity.type
_entity.pdbx_description
1 polymer ?
#
loop_
_entity_poly.entity_id
_entity_poly.type
_entity_poly.pdbx_seq_one_letter_code
_entity_poly.pdbx_strand_id
1 'polypeptide(L)'
;LYIRMYQLPDSILMDLGEQDYMEEQVEYVDISSFKRNEESRKLLELFETILNRVPKDESTSMISYVKELNGVLTQYCSAIAYNEKYTNQQILALEHTIRNILNRVLTTYNVSIPYHCSPLFAACIYGRQSHNRILEEWKQEHAYEISKCLSLLEKQYPQGYLICEKLSYALLANLELGFDDMEKVILMIHLGFYHEHAHQNKYLSIIIAHGYSTASSMAEAINSLLGSYLFEAFDMPLDTSMPDIADRLKRYIDRYTIKNDILLLVDMGSLEHIDEQLTMIDNKNIGIINNVSTRLALDIGESILQGADMESLLRKAAEHSTSTYTLVENKQQKDLIIFISDNGIKMANRMREL
;
A
#
# COMPACT_ATOMS: atom_id res chain seq x y z
N LEU A 1 13.27 28.70 -6.59
CA LEU A 1 13.54 28.31 -7.98
C LEU A 1 15.05 28.27 -8.14
N TYR A 2 15.67 27.10 -8.13
CA TYR A 2 17.09 26.97 -8.39
C TYR A 2 17.30 27.12 -9.90
N ILE A 3 17.45 28.33 -10.39
CA ILE A 3 17.95 28.54 -11.75
C ILE A 3 19.44 28.24 -11.67
N ARG A 4 19.89 27.12 -12.26
CA ARG A 4 21.29 26.79 -12.38
C ARG A 4 21.96 27.85 -13.27
N MET A 5 22.52 28.87 -12.66
CA MET A 5 23.29 29.88 -13.37
C MET A 5 24.58 29.33 -14.03
N TYR A 6 25.00 28.10 -13.67
CA TYR A 6 26.16 27.46 -14.28
C TYR A 6 25.92 26.85 -15.67
N GLN A 7 24.73 27.04 -16.27
CA GLN A 7 24.45 26.65 -17.65
C GLN A 7 24.47 27.82 -18.64
N LEU A 8 24.69 29.03 -18.16
CA LEU A 8 24.96 30.16 -19.06
C LEU A 8 26.40 30.08 -19.55
N PRO A 9 26.65 30.09 -20.87
CA PRO A 9 27.98 30.14 -21.39
C PRO A 9 28.73 31.38 -20.84
N ASP A 10 30.01 31.22 -20.50
CA ASP A 10 30.86 32.32 -19.99
C ASP A 10 30.85 33.57 -20.89
N SER A 11 30.54 33.41 -22.17
CA SER A 11 30.34 34.50 -23.13
C SER A 11 29.16 35.43 -22.82
N ILE A 12 28.14 34.97 -22.08
CA ILE A 12 27.00 35.82 -21.70
C ILE A 12 27.29 36.60 -20.43
N LEU A 13 28.19 36.11 -19.57
CA LEU A 13 28.63 36.80 -18.36
C LEU A 13 29.60 37.99 -18.65
N MET A 14 30.25 38.00 -19.81
CA MET A 14 31.16 39.11 -20.19
C MET A 14 30.44 40.31 -20.83
N ASP A 15 29.18 40.14 -21.29
CA ASP A 15 28.40 41.24 -21.91
C ASP A 15 27.54 42.04 -20.93
N LEU A 16 27.44 41.58 -19.67
CA LEU A 16 26.83 42.35 -18.58
C LEU A 16 27.93 43.22 -17.95
N GLY A 17 28.27 44.32 -18.63
CA GLY A 17 29.21 45.31 -18.13
C GLY A 17 28.87 45.78 -16.70
N GLU A 18 29.92 46.13 -15.99
CA GLU A 18 29.94 46.71 -14.65
C GLU A 18 28.81 47.77 -14.45
N GLN A 19 27.59 47.33 -14.14
CA GLN A 19 26.59 48.19 -13.57
C GLN A 19 26.18 47.60 -12.22
N ASP A 20 26.43 48.43 -11.21
CA ASP A 20 26.03 48.34 -9.80
C ASP A 20 25.22 47.10 -9.45
N TYR A 21 25.88 46.08 -8.97
CA TYR A 21 25.22 45.01 -8.21
C TYR A 21 24.72 45.60 -6.90
N MET A 22 23.49 46.07 -6.90
CA MET A 22 22.71 46.07 -5.68
C MET A 22 22.69 44.61 -5.24
N GLU A 23 23.26 44.32 -4.09
CA GLU A 23 23.07 43.04 -3.39
C GLU A 23 21.57 42.88 -3.07
N GLU A 24 20.78 42.47 -4.05
CA GLU A 24 19.55 41.81 -3.75
C GLU A 24 19.94 40.51 -3.03
N GLN A 25 19.66 40.41 -1.75
CA GLN A 25 19.70 39.18 -0.99
C GLN A 25 18.82 38.18 -1.73
N VAL A 26 19.41 37.40 -2.63
CA VAL A 26 18.74 36.26 -3.23
C VAL A 26 18.62 35.24 -2.11
N GLU A 27 17.43 35.18 -1.48
CA GLU A 27 17.09 34.15 -0.53
C GLU A 27 17.12 32.81 -1.30
N TYR A 28 18.18 32.05 -1.09
CA TYR A 28 18.30 30.71 -1.63
C TYR A 28 17.25 29.81 -0.97
N VAL A 29 16.10 29.69 -1.58
CA VAL A 29 15.11 28.71 -1.16
C VAL A 29 15.61 27.34 -1.60
N ASP A 30 16.13 26.59 -0.65
CA ASP A 30 16.49 25.20 -0.87
C ASP A 30 15.20 24.37 -1.15
N ILE A 31 15.01 24.01 -2.42
CA ILE A 31 13.87 23.21 -2.87
C ILE A 31 13.78 21.89 -2.10
N SER A 32 14.89 21.33 -1.65
CA SER A 32 14.92 20.11 -0.84
C SER A 32 14.36 20.36 0.57
N SER A 33 14.59 21.54 1.13
CA SER A 33 14.04 21.96 2.42
C SER A 33 12.53 22.26 2.30
N PHE A 34 12.10 22.89 1.20
CA PHE A 34 10.68 23.17 0.94
C PHE A 34 9.86 21.87 0.77
N LYS A 35 10.36 20.91 0.00
CA LYS A 35 9.72 19.58 -0.15
C LYS A 35 9.67 18.83 1.19
N ARG A 36 10.74 18.86 1.97
CA ARG A 36 10.82 18.24 3.30
C ARG A 36 9.79 18.84 4.25
N ASN A 37 9.60 20.17 4.21
CA ASN A 37 8.60 20.86 5.01
C ASN A 37 7.17 20.51 4.59
N GLU A 38 6.89 20.30 3.31
CA GLU A 38 5.56 19.89 2.83
C GLU A 38 5.21 18.46 3.28
N GLU A 39 6.15 17.51 3.18
CA GLU A 39 5.95 16.13 3.65
C GLU A 39 5.76 16.09 5.16
N SER A 40 6.55 16.84 5.91
CA SER A 40 6.42 16.96 7.36
C SER A 40 5.07 17.53 7.78
N ARG A 41 4.57 18.55 7.05
CA ARG A 41 3.26 19.13 7.32
C ARG A 41 2.14 18.12 7.12
N LYS A 42 2.19 17.33 6.05
CA LYS A 42 1.21 16.27 5.80
C LYS A 42 1.22 15.19 6.88
N LEU A 43 2.40 14.82 7.38
CA LEU A 43 2.52 13.90 8.51
C LEU A 43 1.92 14.49 9.79
N LEU A 44 2.18 15.77 10.07
CA LEU A 44 1.58 16.45 11.22
C LEU A 44 0.05 16.51 11.12
N GLU A 45 -0.50 16.86 9.96
CA GLU A 45 -1.95 16.86 9.71
C GLU A 45 -2.57 15.47 9.99
N LEU A 46 -1.85 14.40 9.61
CA LEU A 46 -2.25 13.03 9.93
C LEU A 46 -2.23 12.77 11.44
N PHE A 47 -1.14 13.11 12.11
CA PHE A 47 -0.97 12.91 13.56
C PHE A 47 -2.03 13.68 14.36
N GLU A 48 -2.29 14.94 14.01
CA GLU A 48 -3.35 15.74 14.60
C GLU A 48 -4.73 15.10 14.37
N THR A 49 -4.98 14.59 13.17
CA THR A 49 -6.25 13.90 12.86
C THR A 49 -6.44 12.69 13.75
N ILE A 50 -5.38 11.92 13.99
CA ILE A 50 -5.41 10.74 14.86
C ILE A 50 -5.73 11.16 16.30
N LEU A 51 -4.98 12.12 16.86
CA LEU A 51 -5.14 12.51 18.27
C LEU A 51 -6.45 13.23 18.54
N ASN A 52 -6.93 14.09 17.62
CA ASN A 52 -8.18 14.83 17.79
C ASN A 52 -9.42 13.91 17.81
N ARG A 53 -9.32 12.70 17.29
CA ARG A 53 -10.42 11.73 17.25
C ARG A 53 -10.36 10.69 18.38
N VAL A 54 -9.33 10.74 19.23
CA VAL A 54 -9.23 9.84 20.40
C VAL A 54 -10.48 10.01 21.26
N PRO A 55 -11.19 8.93 21.62
CA PRO A 55 -12.36 8.99 22.48
C PRO A 55 -12.06 9.68 23.80
N LYS A 56 -12.86 10.69 24.15
CA LYS A 56 -12.71 11.43 25.43
C LYS A 56 -13.26 10.65 26.61
N ASP A 57 -14.28 9.82 26.36
CA ASP A 57 -14.95 9.01 27.37
C ASP A 57 -14.79 7.53 27.08
N GLU A 58 -14.71 6.70 28.13
CA GLU A 58 -14.64 5.23 28.03
C GLU A 58 -15.87 4.61 27.34
N SER A 59 -16.99 5.33 27.25
CA SER A 59 -18.22 4.92 26.59
C SER A 59 -18.15 4.96 25.07
N THR A 60 -17.21 5.71 24.48
CA THR A 60 -17.03 5.77 23.03
C THR A 60 -16.20 4.55 22.60
N SER A 61 -16.78 3.74 21.75
CA SER A 61 -16.15 2.48 21.33
C SER A 61 -14.82 2.72 20.61
N MET A 62 -13.72 2.20 21.14
CA MET A 62 -12.42 2.16 20.47
C MET A 62 -12.48 1.42 19.13
N ILE A 63 -13.45 0.53 18.96
CA ILE A 63 -13.72 -0.15 17.69
C ILE A 63 -14.11 0.86 16.60
N SER A 64 -15.03 1.79 16.90
CA SER A 64 -15.42 2.83 15.93
C SER A 64 -14.26 3.77 15.61
N TYR A 65 -13.48 4.14 16.62
CA TYR A 65 -12.27 4.94 16.46
C TYR A 65 -11.27 4.28 15.50
N VAL A 66 -10.94 3.02 15.76
CA VAL A 66 -10.00 2.23 14.94
C VAL A 66 -10.52 2.07 13.50
N LYS A 67 -11.81 1.81 13.32
CA LYS A 67 -12.44 1.67 12.00
C LYS A 67 -12.36 2.97 11.18
N GLU A 68 -12.71 4.09 11.80
CA GLU A 68 -12.67 5.40 11.15
C GLU A 68 -11.25 5.80 10.76
N LEU A 69 -10.30 5.65 11.69
CA LEU A 69 -8.92 6.05 11.47
C LEU A 69 -8.18 5.12 10.51
N ASN A 70 -8.50 3.84 10.47
CA ASN A 70 -7.92 2.97 9.47
C ASN A 70 -8.25 3.43 8.05
N GLY A 71 -9.45 3.93 7.79
CA GLY A 71 -9.82 4.55 6.52
C GLY A 71 -8.95 5.76 6.18
N VAL A 72 -8.71 6.64 7.15
CA VAL A 72 -7.84 7.83 6.98
C VAL A 72 -6.40 7.41 6.71
N LEU A 73 -5.88 6.44 7.46
CA LEU A 73 -4.52 5.92 7.29
C LEU A 73 -4.34 5.26 5.92
N THR A 74 -5.29 4.45 5.49
CA THR A 74 -5.28 3.80 4.17
C THR A 74 -5.25 4.84 3.05
N GLN A 75 -6.09 5.86 3.14
CA GLN A 75 -6.12 6.94 2.15
C GLN A 75 -4.79 7.72 2.12
N TYR A 76 -4.21 8.01 3.28
CA TYR A 76 -2.93 8.69 3.39
C TYR A 76 -1.79 7.83 2.82
N CYS A 77 -1.72 6.55 3.19
CA CYS A 77 -0.72 5.62 2.68
C CYS A 77 -0.79 5.45 1.16
N SER A 78 -2.00 5.32 0.60
CA SER A 78 -2.20 5.26 -0.84
C SER A 78 -1.72 6.53 -1.54
N ALA A 79 -2.02 7.70 -0.98
CA ALA A 79 -1.55 8.98 -1.53
C ALA A 79 -0.01 9.09 -1.54
N ILE A 80 0.67 8.50 -0.55
CA ILE A 80 2.14 8.43 -0.54
C ILE A 80 2.64 7.43 -1.57
N ALA A 81 2.10 6.21 -1.59
CA ALA A 81 2.58 5.12 -2.43
C ALA A 81 2.46 5.43 -3.93
N TYR A 82 1.39 6.15 -4.34
CA TYR A 82 1.16 6.53 -5.74
C TYR A 82 1.72 7.91 -6.12
N ASN A 83 2.43 8.59 -5.22
CA ASN A 83 3.04 9.86 -5.55
C ASN A 83 4.35 9.64 -6.32
N GLU A 84 4.35 9.86 -7.65
CA GLU A 84 5.53 9.76 -8.54
C GLU A 84 6.73 10.62 -8.10
N LYS A 85 6.52 11.54 -7.15
CA LYS A 85 7.56 12.40 -6.59
C LYS A 85 8.38 11.76 -5.47
N TYR A 86 8.08 10.52 -5.08
CA TYR A 86 8.85 9.77 -4.08
C TYR A 86 10.18 9.30 -4.69
N THR A 87 11.07 10.25 -4.95
CA THR A 87 12.38 10.01 -5.60
C THR A 87 13.56 9.90 -4.61
N ASN A 88 13.28 9.95 -3.31
CA ASN A 88 14.35 9.83 -2.33
C ASN A 88 14.75 8.36 -2.17
N GLN A 89 15.92 8.01 -2.73
CA GLN A 89 16.48 6.65 -2.67
C GLN A 89 16.65 6.13 -1.24
N GLN A 90 16.91 7.00 -0.27
CA GLN A 90 17.05 6.62 1.14
C GLN A 90 15.72 6.16 1.74
N ILE A 91 14.63 6.86 1.43
CA ILE A 91 13.29 6.45 1.88
C ILE A 91 12.88 5.13 1.22
N LEU A 92 13.16 4.94 -0.07
CA LEU A 92 12.87 3.69 -0.77
C LEU A 92 13.65 2.50 -0.20
N ALA A 93 14.93 2.68 0.10
CA ALA A 93 15.75 1.63 0.73
C ALA A 93 15.25 1.31 2.14
N LEU A 94 14.86 2.33 2.90
CA LEU A 94 14.29 2.19 4.23
C LEU A 94 12.94 1.47 4.19
N GLU A 95 12.07 1.85 3.25
CA GLU A 95 10.78 1.20 3.01
C GLU A 95 10.94 -0.29 2.72
N HIS A 96 11.87 -0.65 1.82
CA HIS A 96 12.15 -2.05 1.50
C HIS A 96 12.60 -2.84 2.75
N THR A 97 13.47 -2.24 3.56
CA THR A 97 13.96 -2.86 4.80
C THR A 97 12.82 -3.05 5.81
N ILE A 98 12.03 -2.01 6.03
CA ILE A 98 10.87 -2.06 6.94
C ILE A 98 9.87 -3.12 6.48
N ARG A 99 9.55 -3.16 5.19
CA ARG A 99 8.64 -4.14 4.59
C ARG A 99 9.11 -5.58 4.86
N ASN A 100 10.38 -5.85 4.65
CA ASN A 100 10.95 -7.18 4.91
C ASN A 100 10.85 -7.56 6.39
N ILE A 101 11.12 -6.62 7.30
CA ILE A 101 11.02 -6.86 8.75
C ILE A 101 9.56 -7.08 9.14
N LEU A 102 8.64 -6.22 8.67
CA LEU A 102 7.21 -6.36 8.90
C LEU A 102 6.72 -7.74 8.42
N ASN A 103 7.03 -8.12 7.19
CA ASN A 103 6.59 -9.40 6.62
C ASN A 103 7.10 -10.59 7.44
N ARG A 104 8.38 -10.60 7.86
CA ARG A 104 8.94 -11.68 8.65
C ARG A 104 8.27 -11.82 10.02
N VAL A 105 8.10 -10.72 10.73
CA VAL A 105 7.48 -10.74 12.07
C VAL A 105 6.00 -11.05 11.95
N LEU A 106 5.27 -10.41 11.05
CA LEU A 106 3.84 -10.62 10.88
C LEU A 106 3.52 -12.04 10.43
N THR A 107 4.33 -12.61 9.54
CA THR A 107 4.22 -14.03 9.16
C THR A 107 4.40 -14.94 10.37
N THR A 108 5.38 -14.66 11.25
CA THR A 108 5.60 -15.44 12.48
C THR A 108 4.38 -15.39 13.40
N TYR A 109 3.69 -14.26 13.46
CA TYR A 109 2.49 -14.08 14.28
C TYR A 109 1.18 -14.32 13.53
N ASN A 110 1.25 -14.69 12.24
CA ASN A 110 0.09 -14.87 11.34
C ASN A 110 -0.86 -13.67 11.34
N VAL A 111 -0.31 -12.48 11.25
CA VAL A 111 -1.05 -11.23 11.13
C VAL A 111 -0.77 -10.65 9.76
N SER A 112 -1.78 -10.11 9.12
CA SER A 112 -1.64 -9.32 7.89
C SER A 112 -1.76 -7.85 8.23
N ILE A 113 -0.92 -7.02 7.65
CA ILE A 113 -1.05 -5.56 7.64
C ILE A 113 -1.00 -5.12 6.18
N PRO A 114 -1.75 -4.08 5.77
CA PRO A 114 -1.70 -3.59 4.41
C PRO A 114 -0.28 -3.28 3.97
N TYR A 115 0.06 -3.72 2.78
CA TYR A 115 1.36 -3.49 2.15
C TYR A 115 1.73 -2.00 2.08
N HIS A 116 0.76 -1.13 1.89
CA HIS A 116 0.93 0.33 1.78
C HIS A 116 1.31 1.04 3.10
N CYS A 117 1.35 0.34 4.24
CA CYS A 117 1.77 0.95 5.51
C CYS A 117 3.29 1.17 5.57
N SER A 118 4.09 0.39 4.83
CA SER A 118 5.55 0.52 4.87
C SER A 118 6.09 1.86 4.41
N PRO A 119 5.55 2.54 3.37
CA PRO A 119 5.94 3.90 3.02
C PRO A 119 5.71 4.92 4.14
N LEU A 120 4.60 4.81 4.88
CA LEU A 120 4.30 5.70 6.00
C LEU A 120 5.33 5.53 7.11
N PHE A 121 5.63 4.29 7.51
CA PHE A 121 6.66 4.03 8.52
C PHE A 121 8.05 4.46 8.05
N ALA A 122 8.37 4.27 6.77
CA ALA A 122 9.63 4.76 6.19
C ALA A 122 9.73 6.28 6.27
N ALA A 123 8.66 7.01 5.97
CA ALA A 123 8.62 8.46 6.09
C ALA A 123 8.79 8.94 7.55
N CYS A 124 8.13 8.28 8.50
CA CYS A 124 8.25 8.60 9.93
C CYS A 124 9.69 8.38 10.43
N ILE A 125 10.26 7.19 10.16
CA ILE A 125 11.61 6.84 10.60
C ILE A 125 12.65 7.73 9.91
N TYR A 126 12.51 8.01 8.62
CA TYR A 126 13.38 8.94 7.90
C TYR A 126 13.31 10.35 8.51
N GLY A 127 12.12 10.82 8.88
CA GLY A 127 11.95 12.10 9.56
C GLY A 127 12.79 12.17 10.85
N ARG A 128 12.80 11.11 11.65
CA ARG A 128 13.64 11.03 12.87
C ARG A 128 15.13 10.96 12.55
N GLN A 129 15.55 10.13 11.56
CA GLN A 129 16.95 10.03 11.15
C GLN A 129 17.50 11.35 10.61
N SER A 130 16.66 12.13 9.94
CA SER A 130 17.02 13.44 9.40
C SER A 130 16.91 14.58 10.42
N HIS A 131 16.65 14.27 11.70
CA HIS A 131 16.46 15.25 12.78
C HIS A 131 15.46 16.34 12.40
N ASN A 132 14.27 15.92 11.96
CA ASN A 132 13.20 16.85 11.61
C ASN A 132 12.63 17.51 12.86
N ARG A 133 13.18 18.68 13.18
CA ARG A 133 12.88 19.43 14.39
C ARG A 133 11.39 19.69 14.57
N ILE A 134 10.65 19.96 13.49
CA ILE A 134 9.21 20.26 13.54
C ILE A 134 8.43 19.04 14.05
N LEU A 135 8.75 17.85 13.53
CA LEU A 135 8.09 16.61 13.97
C LEU A 135 8.46 16.24 15.41
N GLU A 136 9.72 16.44 15.78
CA GLU A 136 10.20 16.14 17.15
C GLU A 136 9.59 17.08 18.20
N GLU A 137 9.55 18.39 17.94
CA GLU A 137 8.92 19.38 18.82
C GLU A 137 7.43 19.09 18.98
N TRP A 138 6.71 18.81 17.88
CA TRP A 138 5.31 18.48 17.96
C TRP A 138 5.02 17.22 18.77
N LYS A 139 5.82 16.15 18.59
CA LYS A 139 5.69 14.91 19.38
C LYS A 139 5.96 15.12 20.85
N GLN A 140 6.91 16.00 21.20
CA GLN A 140 7.19 16.37 22.59
C GLN A 140 6.03 17.16 23.21
N GLU A 141 5.46 18.12 22.50
CA GLU A 141 4.30 18.90 22.95
C GLU A 141 3.07 18.03 23.18
N HIS A 142 2.87 16.96 22.38
CA HIS A 142 1.71 16.07 22.46
C HIS A 142 2.02 14.70 23.10
N ALA A 143 3.14 14.59 23.82
CA ALA A 143 3.58 13.32 24.38
C ALA A 143 2.55 12.68 25.32
N TYR A 144 1.83 13.48 26.09
CA TYR A 144 0.79 12.99 27.01
C TYR A 144 -0.40 12.41 26.23
N GLU A 145 -0.90 13.09 25.21
CA GLU A 145 -2.01 12.66 24.37
C GLU A 145 -1.67 11.39 23.60
N ILE A 146 -0.44 11.30 23.06
CA ILE A 146 0.07 10.12 22.36
C ILE A 146 0.12 8.92 23.31
N SER A 147 0.71 9.09 24.49
CA SER A 147 0.82 8.03 25.50
C SER A 147 -0.57 7.56 25.98
N LYS A 148 -1.49 8.49 26.20
CA LYS A 148 -2.89 8.18 26.55
C LYS A 148 -3.57 7.37 25.45
N CYS A 149 -3.44 7.77 24.19
CA CYS A 149 -3.99 7.06 23.04
C CYS A 149 -3.42 5.63 22.97
N LEU A 150 -2.12 5.49 23.08
CA LEU A 150 -1.45 4.19 23.04
C LEU A 150 -1.93 3.27 24.17
N SER A 151 -2.08 3.78 25.38
CA SER A 151 -2.59 3.02 26.53
C SER A 151 -4.03 2.54 26.35
N LEU A 152 -4.90 3.34 25.69
CA LEU A 152 -6.26 2.92 25.38
C LEU A 152 -6.27 1.79 24.33
N LEU A 153 -5.41 1.90 23.31
CA LEU A 153 -5.26 0.87 22.27
C LEU A 153 -4.66 -0.43 22.86
N GLU A 154 -3.66 -0.32 23.75
CA GLU A 154 -3.09 -1.48 24.45
C GLU A 154 -4.14 -2.22 25.29
N LYS A 155 -4.95 -1.47 26.05
CA LYS A 155 -6.04 -2.05 26.85
C LYS A 155 -7.07 -2.78 26.00
N GLN A 156 -7.41 -2.23 24.82
CA GLN A 156 -8.39 -2.81 23.90
C GLN A 156 -7.83 -3.99 23.11
N TYR A 157 -6.57 -3.89 22.65
CA TYR A 157 -5.93 -4.85 21.76
C TYR A 157 -4.58 -5.34 22.30
N PRO A 158 -4.53 -6.06 23.44
CA PRO A 158 -3.27 -6.45 24.09
C PRO A 158 -2.40 -7.36 23.22
N GLN A 159 -3.00 -8.21 22.37
CA GLN A 159 -2.26 -9.04 21.43
C GLN A 159 -1.63 -8.21 20.31
N GLY A 160 -2.34 -7.19 19.83
CA GLY A 160 -1.81 -6.22 18.87
C GLY A 160 -0.61 -5.47 19.45
N TYR A 161 -0.69 -5.05 20.70
CA TYR A 161 0.41 -4.37 21.37
C TYR A 161 1.66 -5.26 21.50
N LEU A 162 1.49 -6.53 21.84
CA LEU A 162 2.60 -7.49 21.88
C LEU A 162 3.30 -7.61 20.50
N ILE A 163 2.53 -7.66 19.41
CA ILE A 163 3.08 -7.70 18.05
C ILE A 163 3.80 -6.39 17.73
N CYS A 164 3.21 -5.26 18.11
CA CYS A 164 3.80 -3.94 17.95
C CYS A 164 5.18 -3.83 18.62
N GLU A 165 5.31 -4.30 19.86
CA GLU A 165 6.59 -4.32 20.58
C GLU A 165 7.62 -5.25 19.91
N LYS A 166 7.19 -6.40 19.39
CA LYS A 166 8.10 -7.32 18.68
C LYS A 166 8.60 -6.72 17.37
N LEU A 167 7.73 -6.01 16.64
CA LEU A 167 8.12 -5.28 15.44
C LEU A 167 9.08 -4.14 15.76
N SER A 168 8.81 -3.37 16.80
CA SER A 168 9.69 -2.29 17.28
C SER A 168 11.07 -2.81 17.66
N TYR A 169 11.13 -3.94 18.36
CA TYR A 169 12.40 -4.59 18.70
C TYR A 169 13.15 -5.08 17.45
N ALA A 170 12.46 -5.69 16.49
CA ALA A 170 13.07 -6.14 15.24
C ALA A 170 13.61 -4.98 14.40
N LEU A 171 12.92 -3.85 14.37
CA LEU A 171 13.40 -2.63 13.73
C LEU A 171 14.62 -2.06 14.44
N LEU A 172 14.59 -2.00 15.78
CA LEU A 172 15.73 -1.53 16.58
C LEU A 172 16.99 -2.37 16.30
N ALA A 173 16.85 -3.69 16.19
CA ALA A 173 17.97 -4.58 15.92
C ALA A 173 18.55 -4.45 14.50
N ASN A 174 17.78 -3.97 13.52
CA ASN A 174 18.20 -3.86 12.12
C ASN A 174 18.52 -2.43 11.66
N LEU A 175 17.85 -1.44 12.26
CA LEU A 175 17.95 -0.02 11.85
C LEU A 175 18.49 0.89 12.98
N GLU A 176 18.81 0.31 14.14
CA GLU A 176 19.17 1.06 15.36
C GLU A 176 18.08 2.03 15.87
N LEU A 177 16.88 1.94 15.27
CA LEU A 177 15.70 2.75 15.62
C LEU A 177 14.47 1.85 15.68
N GLY A 178 13.87 1.72 16.85
CA GLY A 178 12.54 1.12 17.00
C GLY A 178 11.42 2.12 16.68
N PHE A 179 10.17 1.69 16.74
CA PHE A 179 9.03 2.58 16.66
C PHE A 179 8.95 3.50 17.87
N ASP A 180 8.65 4.77 17.64
CA ASP A 180 8.24 5.68 18.71
C ASP A 180 6.74 5.49 19.04
N ASP A 181 6.24 6.18 20.07
CA ASP A 181 4.88 5.98 20.54
C ASP A 181 3.82 6.40 19.52
N MET A 182 4.09 7.41 18.68
CA MET A 182 3.17 7.80 17.61
C MET A 182 3.12 6.76 16.49
N GLU A 183 4.25 6.21 16.09
CA GLU A 183 4.34 5.12 15.13
C GLU A 183 3.68 3.83 15.67
N LYS A 184 3.82 3.58 16.98
CA LYS A 184 3.09 2.49 17.65
C LYS A 184 1.58 2.71 17.63
N VAL A 185 1.09 3.93 17.85
CA VAL A 185 -0.34 4.27 17.73
C VAL A 185 -0.85 3.94 16.32
N ILE A 186 -0.14 4.37 15.28
CA ILE A 186 -0.50 4.09 13.88
C ILE A 186 -0.58 2.58 13.63
N LEU A 187 0.44 1.84 14.04
CA LEU A 187 0.47 0.39 13.89
C LEU A 187 -0.66 -0.30 14.66
N MET A 188 -0.96 0.16 15.87
CA MET A 188 -2.03 -0.37 16.70
C MET A 188 -3.41 -0.12 16.10
N ILE A 189 -3.63 1.00 15.42
CA ILE A 189 -4.89 1.26 14.70
C ILE A 189 -5.07 0.22 13.58
N HIS A 190 -4.03 -0.05 12.80
CA HIS A 190 -4.09 -1.10 11.78
C HIS A 190 -4.33 -2.48 12.38
N LEU A 191 -3.56 -2.88 13.38
CA LEU A 191 -3.70 -4.19 14.03
C LEU A 191 -5.08 -4.37 14.67
N GLY A 192 -5.62 -3.34 15.31
CA GLY A 192 -6.96 -3.34 15.90
C GLY A 192 -8.05 -3.46 14.85
N PHE A 193 -7.92 -2.72 13.74
CA PHE A 193 -8.88 -2.82 12.63
C PHE A 193 -8.96 -4.24 12.07
N TYR A 194 -7.83 -4.87 11.81
CA TYR A 194 -7.77 -6.25 11.32
C TYR A 194 -8.32 -7.24 12.30
N HIS A 195 -8.03 -7.07 13.59
CA HIS A 195 -8.58 -7.92 14.65
C HIS A 195 -10.12 -7.90 14.64
N GLU A 196 -10.73 -6.73 14.54
CA GLU A 196 -12.19 -6.59 14.56
C GLU A 196 -12.84 -7.18 13.28
N HIS A 197 -12.21 -6.99 12.11
CA HIS A 197 -12.80 -7.41 10.83
C HIS A 197 -12.69 -8.91 10.58
N ALA A 198 -11.70 -9.59 11.11
CA ALA A 198 -11.58 -11.05 11.02
C ALA A 198 -12.80 -11.78 11.62
N HIS A 199 -13.56 -11.14 12.50
CA HIS A 199 -14.70 -11.73 13.20
C HIS A 199 -16.08 -11.31 12.66
N GLN A 200 -16.17 -10.29 11.80
CA GLN A 200 -17.47 -9.70 11.39
C GLN A 200 -17.97 -10.19 10.02
N ASN A 201 -17.09 -10.70 9.17
CA ASN A 201 -17.46 -11.13 7.84
C ASN A 201 -18.15 -12.49 7.83
N LYS A 202 -19.08 -12.72 6.88
CA LYS A 202 -19.79 -14.00 6.70
C LYS A 202 -18.82 -15.16 6.42
N TYR A 203 -17.77 -14.89 5.66
CA TYR A 203 -16.70 -15.82 5.31
C TYR A 203 -15.36 -15.26 5.73
N LEU A 204 -14.42 -16.15 6.06
CA LEU A 204 -13.01 -15.82 5.98
C LEU A 204 -12.58 -15.92 4.53
N SER A 205 -12.48 -14.80 3.83
CA SER A 205 -12.09 -14.76 2.42
C SER A 205 -10.61 -14.45 2.30
N ILE A 206 -9.85 -15.30 1.62
CA ILE A 206 -8.40 -15.18 1.52
C ILE A 206 -7.97 -15.27 0.06
N ILE A 207 -7.13 -14.35 -0.37
CA ILE A 207 -6.40 -14.43 -1.64
C ILE A 207 -5.02 -15.03 -1.38
N ILE A 208 -4.67 -16.11 -2.08
CA ILE A 208 -3.36 -16.74 -2.03
C ILE A 208 -2.75 -16.67 -3.42
N ALA A 209 -1.57 -16.07 -3.55
CA ALA A 209 -0.92 -15.93 -4.85
C ALA A 209 0.60 -16.03 -4.73
N HIS A 210 1.23 -16.58 -5.78
CA HIS A 210 2.68 -16.64 -5.88
C HIS A 210 3.29 -15.25 -5.99
N GLY A 211 4.38 -15.04 -5.26
CA GLY A 211 5.12 -13.77 -5.22
C GLY A 211 5.24 -13.21 -3.82
N TYR A 212 5.98 -12.10 -3.72
CA TYR A 212 6.26 -11.45 -2.42
C TYR A 212 5.17 -10.46 -1.98
N SER A 213 4.28 -10.05 -2.90
CA SER A 213 3.24 -9.06 -2.62
C SER A 213 2.05 -9.15 -3.59
N THR A 214 1.91 -10.22 -4.34
CA THR A 214 0.86 -10.36 -5.37
C THR A 214 -0.52 -10.43 -4.73
N ALA A 215 -0.71 -11.32 -3.76
CA ALA A 215 -1.96 -11.45 -3.02
C ALA A 215 -2.25 -10.17 -2.22
N SER A 216 -1.25 -9.63 -1.53
CA SER A 216 -1.39 -8.41 -0.74
C SER A 216 -1.83 -7.22 -1.57
N SER A 217 -1.19 -6.96 -2.72
CA SER A 217 -1.56 -5.85 -3.60
C SER A 217 -2.95 -6.02 -4.20
N MET A 218 -3.33 -7.25 -4.53
CA MET A 218 -4.65 -7.56 -5.08
C MET A 218 -5.73 -7.36 -4.02
N ALA A 219 -5.58 -7.93 -2.83
CA ALA A 219 -6.54 -7.80 -1.74
C ALA A 219 -6.73 -6.34 -1.31
N GLU A 220 -5.65 -5.57 -1.24
CA GLU A 220 -5.69 -4.15 -0.92
C GLU A 220 -6.50 -3.35 -1.94
N ALA A 221 -6.22 -3.53 -3.22
CA ALA A 221 -6.95 -2.84 -4.30
C ALA A 221 -8.45 -3.17 -4.25
N ILE A 222 -8.79 -4.44 -4.06
CA ILE A 222 -10.17 -4.91 -4.02
C ILE A 222 -10.89 -4.39 -2.77
N ASN A 223 -10.29 -4.52 -1.59
CA ASN A 223 -10.87 -4.01 -0.34
C ASN A 223 -11.11 -2.49 -0.41
N SER A 224 -10.20 -1.75 -1.03
CA SER A 224 -10.34 -0.31 -1.27
C SER A 224 -11.51 0.01 -2.21
N LEU A 225 -11.65 -0.73 -3.33
CA LEU A 225 -12.75 -0.55 -4.28
C LEU A 225 -14.11 -0.90 -3.68
N LEU A 226 -14.17 -1.94 -2.85
CA LEU A 226 -15.39 -2.36 -2.15
C LEU A 226 -15.75 -1.43 -0.97
N GLY A 227 -14.83 -0.60 -0.52
CA GLY A 227 -15.00 0.19 0.70
C GLY A 227 -15.18 -0.67 1.96
N SER A 228 -14.73 -1.92 1.91
CA SER A 228 -14.88 -2.91 2.98
C SER A 228 -13.72 -3.89 2.99
N TYR A 229 -13.23 -4.22 4.17
CA TYR A 229 -12.16 -5.20 4.33
C TYR A 229 -12.75 -6.62 4.31
N LEU A 230 -12.72 -7.26 3.15
CA LEU A 230 -13.27 -8.60 2.94
C LEU A 230 -12.19 -9.65 2.76
N PHE A 231 -11.11 -9.30 2.06
CA PHE A 231 -10.08 -10.24 1.66
C PHE A 231 -8.81 -10.06 2.48
N GLU A 232 -8.41 -11.14 3.11
CA GLU A 232 -7.05 -11.33 3.62
C GLU A 232 -6.11 -11.74 2.50
N ALA A 233 -4.81 -11.54 2.68
CA ALA A 233 -3.80 -11.88 1.70
C ALA A 233 -2.73 -12.81 2.26
N PHE A 234 -2.38 -13.83 1.50
CA PHE A 234 -1.30 -14.74 1.79
C PHE A 234 -0.36 -14.80 0.59
N ASP A 235 0.68 -14.01 0.61
CA ASP A 235 1.74 -14.09 -0.38
C ASP A 235 2.54 -15.37 -0.20
N MET A 236 2.81 -16.05 -1.32
CA MET A 236 3.59 -17.28 -1.39
C MET A 236 4.86 -17.02 -2.18
N PRO A 237 5.97 -16.65 -1.55
CA PRO A 237 7.28 -16.59 -2.19
C PRO A 237 7.62 -17.88 -2.93
N LEU A 238 8.42 -17.79 -3.99
CA LEU A 238 8.74 -18.94 -4.84
C LEU A 238 9.47 -20.10 -4.13
N ASP A 239 10.09 -19.80 -3.00
CA ASP A 239 10.78 -20.75 -2.12
C ASP A 239 9.88 -21.34 -1.03
N THR A 240 8.59 -20.96 -0.99
CA THR A 240 7.60 -21.43 -0.03
C THR A 240 6.83 -22.62 -0.62
N SER A 241 6.67 -23.67 0.16
CA SER A 241 5.90 -24.84 -0.26
C SER A 241 4.40 -24.70 0.07
N MET A 242 3.56 -25.49 -0.61
CA MET A 242 2.13 -25.53 -0.32
C MET A 242 1.83 -25.98 1.14
N PRO A 243 2.49 -26.98 1.72
CA PRO A 243 2.32 -27.31 3.14
C PRO A 243 2.62 -26.15 4.07
N ASP A 244 3.64 -25.32 3.79
CA ASP A 244 3.96 -24.14 4.61
C ASP A 244 2.83 -23.11 4.60
N ILE A 245 2.20 -22.88 3.44
CA ILE A 245 1.05 -22.01 3.32
C ILE A 245 -0.17 -22.58 4.05
N ALA A 246 -0.43 -23.88 3.92
CA ALA A 246 -1.52 -24.55 4.61
C ALA A 246 -1.35 -24.48 6.14
N ASP A 247 -0.14 -24.72 6.64
CA ASP A 247 0.19 -24.57 8.06
C ASP A 247 0.05 -23.12 8.55
N ARG A 248 0.43 -22.16 7.72
CA ARG A 248 0.26 -20.73 8.01
C ARG A 248 -1.22 -20.37 8.10
N LEU A 249 -2.03 -20.86 7.17
CA LEU A 249 -3.49 -20.66 7.15
C LEU A 249 -4.14 -21.29 8.38
N LYS A 250 -3.78 -22.52 8.72
CA LYS A 250 -4.28 -23.21 9.93
C LYS A 250 -3.97 -22.41 11.19
N ARG A 251 -2.71 -22.00 11.38
CA ARG A 251 -2.31 -21.17 12.53
C ARG A 251 -3.06 -19.84 12.59
N TYR A 252 -3.39 -19.24 11.44
CA TYR A 252 -4.20 -18.02 11.38
C TYR A 252 -5.62 -18.29 11.87
N ILE A 253 -6.30 -19.33 11.38
CA ILE A 253 -7.65 -19.73 11.75
C ILE A 253 -7.73 -20.04 13.27
N ASP A 254 -6.79 -20.81 13.78
CA ASP A 254 -6.74 -21.20 15.19
C ASP A 254 -6.52 -20.00 16.10
N ARG A 255 -5.61 -19.10 15.75
CA ARG A 255 -5.28 -17.90 16.55
C ARG A 255 -6.46 -16.99 16.73
N TYR A 256 -7.17 -16.72 15.65
CA TYR A 256 -8.31 -15.79 15.69
C TYR A 256 -9.63 -16.49 16.04
N THR A 257 -9.61 -17.76 16.39
CA THR A 257 -10.80 -18.55 16.76
C THR A 257 -11.93 -18.37 15.74
N ILE A 258 -11.56 -18.33 14.45
CA ILE A 258 -12.49 -18.04 13.37
C ILE A 258 -13.49 -19.19 13.27
N LYS A 259 -14.77 -18.86 13.34
CA LYS A 259 -15.87 -19.84 13.25
C LYS A 259 -16.51 -19.89 11.86
N ASN A 260 -16.17 -18.95 11.00
CA ASN A 260 -16.79 -18.76 9.69
C ASN A 260 -16.29 -19.80 8.69
N ASP A 261 -17.11 -20.09 7.69
CA ASP A 261 -16.68 -20.83 6.51
C ASP A 261 -15.57 -20.07 5.76
N ILE A 262 -14.75 -20.79 5.03
CA ILE A 262 -13.53 -20.26 4.41
C ILE A 262 -13.72 -20.20 2.90
N LEU A 263 -13.39 -19.07 2.28
CA LEU A 263 -13.35 -18.89 0.84
C LEU A 263 -11.91 -18.54 0.42
N LEU A 264 -11.30 -19.42 -0.34
CA LEU A 264 -9.95 -19.24 -0.88
C LEU A 264 -10.04 -18.86 -2.35
N LEU A 265 -9.36 -17.78 -2.73
CA LEU A 265 -9.13 -17.39 -4.11
C LEU A 265 -7.64 -17.59 -4.40
N VAL A 266 -7.32 -18.55 -5.27
CA VAL A 266 -5.93 -18.93 -5.56
C VAL A 266 -5.56 -18.58 -6.99
N ASP A 267 -4.27 -18.30 -7.24
CA ASP A 267 -3.84 -17.86 -8.56
C ASP A 267 -3.71 -19.01 -9.54
N MET A 268 -2.87 -20.00 -9.26
CA MET A 268 -2.60 -21.08 -10.23
C MET A 268 -1.85 -22.26 -9.59
N GLY A 269 -1.71 -23.34 -10.40
CA GLY A 269 -0.78 -24.45 -10.17
C GLY A 269 -1.05 -25.26 -8.92
N SER A 270 -0.03 -25.47 -8.10
CA SER A 270 -0.12 -26.31 -6.90
C SER A 270 -1.18 -25.87 -5.91
N LEU A 271 -1.51 -24.57 -5.86
CA LEU A 271 -2.53 -24.03 -4.96
C LEU A 271 -3.96 -24.49 -5.27
N GLU A 272 -4.22 -25.01 -6.48
CA GLU A 272 -5.53 -25.61 -6.83
C GLU A 272 -5.84 -26.86 -5.98
N HIS A 273 -4.81 -27.53 -5.48
CA HIS A 273 -4.90 -28.73 -4.65
C HIS A 273 -4.63 -28.47 -3.16
N ILE A 274 -4.76 -27.23 -2.73
CA ILE A 274 -4.53 -26.87 -1.32
C ILE A 274 -5.53 -27.57 -0.37
N ASP A 275 -6.70 -27.94 -0.87
CA ASP A 275 -7.72 -28.71 -0.13
C ASP A 275 -7.17 -29.99 0.46
N GLU A 276 -6.26 -30.70 -0.24
CA GLU A 276 -5.62 -31.94 0.25
C GLU A 276 -4.84 -31.70 1.55
N GLN A 277 -4.32 -30.50 1.75
CA GLN A 277 -3.57 -30.09 2.93
C GLN A 277 -4.46 -29.48 4.03
N LEU A 278 -5.70 -29.07 3.70
CA LEU A 278 -6.62 -28.42 4.61
C LEU A 278 -7.61 -29.37 5.30
N THR A 279 -7.48 -30.67 5.07
CA THR A 279 -8.36 -31.71 5.66
C THR A 279 -8.38 -31.74 7.19
N MET A 280 -7.44 -31.03 7.84
CA MET A 280 -7.35 -30.90 9.30
C MET A 280 -8.10 -29.69 9.88
N ILE A 281 -8.85 -28.93 9.07
CA ILE A 281 -9.67 -27.81 9.55
C ILE A 281 -11.08 -28.36 9.83
N ASP A 282 -11.32 -28.69 11.09
CA ASP A 282 -12.57 -29.29 11.54
C ASP A 282 -13.75 -28.30 11.47
N ASN A 283 -14.92 -28.83 11.08
CA ASN A 283 -16.23 -28.18 11.14
C ASN A 283 -16.41 -26.88 10.33
N LYS A 284 -15.71 -26.73 9.19
CA LYS A 284 -15.91 -25.59 8.28
C LYS A 284 -16.07 -26.04 6.83
N ASN A 285 -16.92 -25.33 6.09
CA ASN A 285 -16.94 -25.47 4.64
C ASN A 285 -15.79 -24.63 4.05
N ILE A 286 -15.10 -25.19 3.07
CA ILE A 286 -14.02 -24.50 2.36
C ILE A 286 -14.41 -24.44 0.89
N GLY A 287 -14.60 -23.24 0.37
CA GLY A 287 -14.73 -22.96 -1.07
C GLY A 287 -13.39 -22.54 -1.65
N ILE A 288 -13.01 -23.11 -2.80
CA ILE A 288 -11.76 -22.76 -3.50
C ILE A 288 -12.11 -22.28 -4.90
N ILE A 289 -11.62 -21.12 -5.26
CA ILE A 289 -11.75 -20.51 -6.58
C ILE A 289 -10.33 -20.33 -7.14
N ASN A 290 -10.04 -20.99 -8.25
CA ASN A 290 -8.75 -20.86 -8.93
C ASN A 290 -8.73 -19.72 -9.97
N ASN A 291 -7.57 -19.45 -10.55
CA ASN A 291 -7.36 -18.39 -11.55
C ASN A 291 -7.83 -17.00 -11.07
N VAL A 292 -7.54 -16.67 -9.82
CA VAL A 292 -7.93 -15.38 -9.27
C VAL A 292 -7.38 -14.22 -10.12
N SER A 293 -8.23 -13.27 -10.36
CA SER A 293 -7.90 -11.98 -10.96
C SER A 293 -8.56 -10.88 -10.16
N THR A 294 -8.07 -9.65 -10.28
CA THR A 294 -8.66 -8.50 -9.59
C THR A 294 -10.15 -8.35 -9.91
N ARG A 295 -10.54 -8.58 -11.18
CA ARG A 295 -11.94 -8.53 -11.59
C ARG A 295 -12.78 -9.62 -10.91
N LEU A 296 -12.32 -10.87 -10.97
CA LEU A 296 -13.04 -11.99 -10.36
C LEU A 296 -13.22 -11.80 -8.85
N ALA A 297 -12.15 -11.40 -8.16
CA ALA A 297 -12.20 -11.18 -6.73
C ALA A 297 -13.11 -9.98 -6.36
N LEU A 298 -13.15 -8.93 -7.17
CA LEU A 298 -14.09 -7.82 -7.00
C LEU A 298 -15.53 -8.29 -7.15
N ASP A 299 -15.86 -9.03 -8.21
CA ASP A 299 -17.20 -9.58 -8.47
C ASP A 299 -17.66 -10.53 -7.36
N ILE A 300 -16.77 -11.33 -6.82
CA ILE A 300 -17.02 -12.21 -5.67
C ILE A 300 -17.22 -11.39 -4.39
N GLY A 301 -16.38 -10.37 -4.15
CA GLY A 301 -16.51 -9.49 -2.99
C GLY A 301 -17.84 -8.74 -2.96
N GLU A 302 -18.30 -8.19 -4.09
CA GLU A 302 -19.61 -7.58 -4.21
C GLU A 302 -20.74 -8.58 -3.86
N SER A 303 -20.61 -9.82 -4.32
CA SER A 303 -21.59 -10.87 -4.03
C SER A 303 -21.62 -11.26 -2.55
N ILE A 304 -20.47 -11.29 -1.88
CA ILE A 304 -20.37 -11.50 -0.42
C ILE A 304 -21.09 -10.38 0.32
N LEU A 305 -20.86 -9.12 -0.06
CA LEU A 305 -21.52 -7.96 0.56
C LEU A 305 -23.04 -7.98 0.36
N GLN A 306 -23.51 -8.55 -0.74
CA GLN A 306 -24.93 -8.78 -1.01
C GLN A 306 -25.50 -10.01 -0.27
N GLY A 307 -24.68 -10.74 0.48
CA GLY A 307 -25.10 -11.87 1.32
C GLY A 307 -25.18 -13.21 0.60
N ALA A 308 -24.54 -13.35 -0.59
CA ALA A 308 -24.53 -14.60 -1.35
C ALA A 308 -24.06 -15.80 -0.50
N ASP A 309 -24.60 -16.99 -0.77
CA ASP A 309 -24.13 -18.24 -0.18
C ASP A 309 -22.92 -18.80 -0.95
N MET A 310 -22.20 -19.74 -0.32
CA MET A 310 -20.96 -20.31 -0.84
C MET A 310 -21.16 -20.94 -2.23
N GLU A 311 -22.23 -21.70 -2.42
CA GLU A 311 -22.49 -22.38 -3.69
C GLU A 311 -22.71 -21.37 -4.82
N SER A 312 -23.43 -20.30 -4.56
CA SER A 312 -23.66 -19.21 -5.51
C SER A 312 -22.38 -18.49 -5.89
N LEU A 313 -21.46 -18.28 -4.91
CA LEU A 313 -20.14 -17.68 -5.17
C LEU A 313 -19.29 -18.56 -6.07
N LEU A 314 -19.22 -19.86 -5.78
CA LEU A 314 -18.43 -20.83 -6.57
C LEU A 314 -18.99 -20.95 -8.00
N ARG A 315 -20.31 -20.99 -8.16
CA ARG A 315 -20.97 -21.03 -9.47
C ARG A 315 -20.68 -19.77 -10.29
N LYS A 316 -20.83 -18.61 -9.68
CA LYS A 316 -20.51 -17.33 -10.32
C LYS A 316 -19.06 -17.27 -10.78
N ALA A 317 -18.12 -17.77 -9.97
CA ALA A 317 -16.71 -17.82 -10.34
C ALA A 317 -16.46 -18.73 -11.56
N ALA A 318 -17.14 -19.89 -11.62
CA ALA A 318 -17.01 -20.81 -12.74
C ALA A 318 -17.51 -20.22 -14.08
N GLU A 319 -18.51 -19.34 -14.03
CA GLU A 319 -19.08 -18.66 -15.22
C GLU A 319 -18.20 -17.52 -15.75
N HIS A 320 -17.32 -16.92 -14.90
CA HIS A 320 -16.55 -15.74 -15.23
C HIS A 320 -15.22 -16.00 -15.95
N SER A 321 -14.91 -17.22 -16.34
CA SER A 321 -13.62 -17.65 -16.88
C SER A 321 -13.37 -17.27 -18.36
N THR A 322 -13.95 -16.21 -18.88
CA THR A 322 -13.76 -15.81 -20.30
C THR A 322 -12.72 -14.72 -20.47
N SER A 323 -11.63 -15.04 -21.18
CA SER A 323 -10.67 -14.04 -21.65
C SER A 323 -11.10 -13.44 -22.98
N THR A 324 -11.00 -12.13 -23.14
CA THR A 324 -11.19 -11.43 -24.41
C THR A 324 -9.85 -10.89 -24.90
N TYR A 325 -9.67 -10.76 -26.20
CA TYR A 325 -8.48 -10.13 -26.77
C TYR A 325 -8.85 -9.02 -27.73
N THR A 326 -7.96 -8.06 -27.88
CA THR A 326 -8.05 -7.01 -28.90
C THR A 326 -6.70 -6.87 -29.57
N LEU A 327 -6.65 -6.98 -30.89
CA LEU A 327 -5.46 -6.69 -31.68
C LEU A 327 -5.52 -5.23 -32.12
N VAL A 328 -4.59 -4.41 -31.68
CA VAL A 328 -4.43 -3.05 -32.20
C VAL A 328 -3.47 -3.11 -33.37
N GLU A 329 -4.01 -3.08 -34.58
CA GLU A 329 -3.18 -3.01 -35.77
C GLU A 329 -2.61 -1.60 -35.93
N ASN A 330 -1.30 -1.49 -35.95
CA ASN A 330 -0.61 -0.26 -36.28
C ASN A 330 -0.71 -0.07 -37.77
N LYS A 331 -1.72 0.70 -38.25
CA LYS A 331 -1.80 1.09 -39.66
C LYS A 331 -0.54 1.91 -39.93
N GLN A 332 0.42 1.32 -40.64
CA GLN A 332 1.55 2.06 -41.17
C GLN A 332 1.01 3.30 -41.88
N GLN A 333 1.46 4.46 -41.43
CA GLN A 333 1.23 5.69 -42.20
C GLN A 333 1.74 5.40 -43.62
N LYS A 334 0.86 5.37 -44.57
CA LYS A 334 1.28 5.30 -45.98
C LYS A 334 2.10 6.55 -46.22
N ASP A 335 3.35 6.37 -46.60
CA ASP A 335 4.21 7.47 -46.97
C ASP A 335 3.51 8.27 -48.04
N LEU A 336 3.27 9.55 -47.80
CA LEU A 336 2.68 10.46 -48.77
C LEU A 336 3.79 10.91 -49.70
N ILE A 337 3.86 10.34 -50.90
CA ILE A 337 4.77 10.80 -51.95
C ILE A 337 4.06 11.93 -52.71
N ILE A 338 4.59 13.14 -52.54
CA ILE A 338 4.10 14.33 -53.27
C ILE A 338 4.99 14.58 -54.48
N PHE A 339 4.45 14.47 -55.69
CA PHE A 339 5.13 14.81 -56.90
C PHE A 339 4.87 16.29 -57.22
N ILE A 340 5.91 17.10 -57.24
CA ILE A 340 5.86 18.52 -57.59
C ILE A 340 6.61 18.70 -58.89
N SER A 341 5.98 19.32 -59.89
CA SER A 341 6.58 19.63 -61.17
C SER A 341 6.32 21.10 -61.52
N ASP A 342 7.36 21.79 -61.91
CA ASP A 342 7.31 23.16 -62.45
C ASP A 342 6.79 23.19 -63.90
N ASN A 343 6.82 22.05 -64.60
CA ASN A 343 6.38 21.89 -65.98
C ASN A 343 4.90 21.44 -66.12
N GLY A 344 4.12 21.58 -65.06
CA GLY A 344 2.67 21.37 -65.07
C GLY A 344 2.19 19.96 -64.71
N ILE A 345 0.87 19.84 -64.53
CA ILE A 345 0.16 18.65 -63.99
C ILE A 345 0.46 17.37 -64.76
N LYS A 346 0.69 17.44 -66.13
CA LYS A 346 0.98 16.26 -66.96
C LYS A 346 2.28 15.56 -66.56
N MET A 347 3.29 16.29 -66.16
CA MET A 347 4.57 15.71 -65.74
C MET A 347 4.50 15.10 -64.32
N ALA A 348 3.81 15.73 -63.41
CA ALA A 348 3.53 15.19 -62.09
C ALA A 348 2.68 13.89 -62.14
N ASN A 349 1.70 13.82 -63.04
CA ASN A 349 0.90 12.61 -63.27
C ASN A 349 1.72 11.45 -63.86
N ARG A 350 2.67 11.74 -64.77
CA ARG A 350 3.59 10.72 -65.29
C ARG A 350 4.54 10.14 -64.24
N MET A 351 5.02 10.95 -63.33
CA MET A 351 5.83 10.49 -62.21
C MET A 351 5.04 9.65 -61.19
N ARG A 352 3.74 9.84 -61.10
CA ARG A 352 2.86 9.05 -60.24
C ARG A 352 2.55 7.66 -60.81
N GLU A 353 2.68 7.47 -62.13
CA GLU A 353 2.42 6.20 -62.83
C GLU A 353 3.67 5.31 -62.94
N LEU A 354 4.84 5.82 -62.56
CA LEU A 354 6.09 5.08 -62.44
C LEU A 354 6.27 4.58 -60.98
#